data_2d25f6655e8c5333b48bbc3a2a7263f6
#
_entry.id   2d25f6655e8c5333b48bbc3a2a7263f6
#
_cell.length_a   1.000
_cell.length_b   1.000
_cell.length_c   1.000
_cell.angle_alpha   90.00
_cell.angle_beta   90.00
_cell.angle_gamma   90.00
#
_symmetry.space_group_name_H-M   'P 1'
#
loop_
_entity.id
_entity.type
_entity.pdbx_description
1 polymer ?
#
loop_
_entity_poly.entity_id
_entity_poly.type
_entity_poly.pdbx_seq_one_letter_code
_entity_poly.pdbx_strand_id
1 'polypeptide(L)'
;PTRRSSDLGAGKEGMDELWEQTKGVFVLGAPPPKKFTKQIAFNVIPHIDSFMENGFTKEEWKMMAETKKILDPSIKLVATCVRVPVMVGHAEAINIEFETPLDEDDVREILRDADGVEVIDKREDGGYMTPKESAGEFPVYVSRIRTDPTVENGVVLWCVADNLRKGAALNAVQIAELLGRRHLQKA
;
A
#
# COMPACT_ATOMS: atom_id res chain seq x y z
N PRO A 1 -3.73 -3.52 10.34
CA PRO A 1 -3.06 -2.54 9.47
C PRO A 1 -4.07 -1.62 8.78
N THR A 2 -3.75 -0.34 8.73
CA THR A 2 -4.56 0.65 8.02
C THR A 2 -3.94 0.88 6.65
N ARG A 3 -4.64 0.51 5.58
CA ARG A 3 -4.17 0.71 4.22
C ARG A 3 -4.77 1.99 3.64
N ARG A 4 -3.94 2.86 3.10
CA ARG A 4 -4.35 3.97 2.24
C ARG A 4 -3.92 3.64 0.81
N SER A 5 -4.87 3.59 -0.10
CA SER A 5 -4.63 3.25 -1.50
C SER A 5 -4.66 4.51 -2.37
N SER A 6 -3.82 4.54 -3.38
CA SER A 6 -3.83 5.60 -4.40
C SER A 6 -4.88 5.35 -5.48
N ASP A 7 -5.18 6.39 -6.28
CA ASP A 7 -6.22 6.36 -7.30
C ASP A 7 -5.94 5.49 -8.52
N LEU A 8 -4.72 4.99 -8.67
CA LEU A 8 -4.40 4.08 -9.78
C LEU A 8 -5.15 2.74 -9.74
N GLY A 9 -5.64 2.33 -8.59
CA GLY A 9 -6.61 1.24 -8.49
C GLY A 9 -7.91 1.51 -9.25
N ALA A 10 -8.21 2.78 -9.57
CA ALA A 10 -9.32 3.22 -10.41
C ALA A 10 -8.97 3.31 -11.91
N GLY A 11 -7.70 3.04 -12.29
CA GLY A 11 -7.21 3.08 -13.65
C GLY A 11 -7.09 4.49 -14.26
N LYS A 12 -6.93 4.55 -15.59
CA LYS A 12 -6.75 5.81 -16.32
C LYS A 12 -7.90 6.81 -16.07
N GLU A 13 -9.13 6.32 -16.00
CA GLU A 13 -10.31 7.18 -15.76
C GLU A 13 -10.23 7.89 -14.39
N GLY A 14 -9.72 7.21 -13.36
CA GLY A 14 -9.52 7.82 -12.04
C GLY A 14 -8.45 8.92 -12.05
N MET A 15 -7.33 8.69 -12.77
CA MET A 15 -6.30 9.71 -12.94
C MET A 15 -6.82 10.93 -13.73
N ASP A 16 -7.53 10.68 -14.81
CA ASP A 16 -8.11 11.75 -15.64
C ASP A 16 -9.12 12.58 -14.81
N GLU A 17 -9.96 11.93 -14.00
CA GLU A 17 -10.91 12.62 -13.12
C GLU A 17 -10.19 13.46 -12.04
N LEU A 18 -9.17 12.89 -11.37
CA LEU A 18 -8.37 13.63 -10.39
C LEU A 18 -7.75 14.87 -11.03
N TRP A 19 -7.19 14.72 -12.23
CA TRP A 19 -6.56 15.82 -12.96
C TRP A 19 -7.57 16.92 -13.34
N GLU A 20 -8.72 16.55 -13.90
CA GLU A 20 -9.76 17.51 -14.29
C GLU A 20 -10.37 18.23 -13.07
N GLN A 21 -10.61 17.50 -11.98
CA GLN A 21 -11.09 18.10 -10.74
C GLN A 21 -10.05 19.06 -10.14
N THR A 22 -8.76 18.70 -10.17
CA THR A 22 -7.68 19.55 -9.66
C THR A 22 -7.62 20.86 -10.43
N LYS A 23 -7.66 20.82 -11.76
CA LYS A 23 -7.71 22.04 -12.58
C LYS A 23 -8.98 22.86 -12.31
N GLY A 24 -10.11 22.18 -12.24
CA GLY A 24 -11.40 22.82 -12.04
C GLY A 24 -11.49 23.61 -10.74
N VAL A 25 -10.94 23.10 -9.65
CA VAL A 25 -10.94 23.80 -8.34
C VAL A 25 -10.32 25.20 -8.44
N PHE A 26 -9.30 25.39 -9.28
CA PHE A 26 -8.60 26.67 -9.42
C PHE A 26 -9.18 27.61 -10.46
N VAL A 27 -10.10 27.15 -11.31
CA VAL A 27 -10.60 27.96 -12.45
C VAL A 27 -12.10 28.21 -12.37
N LEU A 28 -12.93 27.19 -12.44
CA LEU A 28 -14.39 27.30 -12.57
C LEU A 28 -15.17 26.45 -11.56
N GLY A 29 -14.50 25.81 -10.62
CA GLY A 29 -15.02 24.77 -9.75
C GLY A 29 -14.76 23.38 -10.30
N ALA A 30 -14.64 22.42 -9.41
CA ALA A 30 -14.37 21.03 -9.78
C ALA A 30 -15.57 20.42 -10.50
N PRO A 31 -15.37 19.67 -11.60
CA PRO A 31 -16.46 18.92 -12.21
C PRO A 31 -17.00 17.86 -11.23
N PRO A 32 -18.28 17.50 -11.37
CA PRO A 32 -18.88 16.47 -10.51
C PRO A 32 -18.15 15.13 -10.68
N PRO A 33 -18.05 14.32 -9.60
CA PRO A 33 -17.43 13.02 -9.67
C PRO A 33 -18.19 12.09 -10.61
N LYS A 34 -17.45 11.28 -11.38
CA LYS A 34 -17.99 10.27 -12.31
C LYS A 34 -17.51 8.88 -11.99
N LYS A 35 -16.20 8.74 -11.75
CA LYS A 35 -15.54 7.48 -11.40
C LYS A 35 -15.51 7.26 -9.89
N PHE A 36 -15.30 8.32 -9.13
CA PHE A 36 -15.28 8.29 -7.67
C PHE A 36 -16.67 8.61 -7.10
N THR A 37 -16.91 8.15 -5.88
CA THR A 37 -18.17 8.40 -5.16
C THR A 37 -18.31 9.84 -4.66
N LYS A 38 -17.19 10.54 -4.55
CA LYS A 38 -17.08 11.95 -4.14
C LYS A 38 -15.91 12.60 -4.88
N GLN A 39 -15.83 13.93 -4.85
CA GLN A 39 -14.66 14.67 -5.35
C GLN A 39 -13.39 14.11 -4.69
N ILE A 40 -12.39 13.74 -5.50
CA ILE A 40 -11.11 13.22 -5.01
C ILE A 40 -10.04 14.30 -4.91
N ALA A 41 -10.07 15.31 -5.79
CA ALA A 41 -9.13 16.41 -5.73
C ALA A 41 -9.21 17.13 -4.38
N PHE A 42 -8.06 17.24 -3.68
CA PHE A 42 -7.94 17.81 -2.33
C PHE A 42 -8.81 17.14 -1.27
N ASN A 43 -9.11 15.85 -1.43
CA ASN A 43 -9.98 15.10 -0.53
C ASN A 43 -9.43 13.71 -0.24
N VAL A 44 -9.99 13.07 0.78
CA VAL A 44 -9.71 11.69 1.17
C VAL A 44 -11.04 10.94 1.24
N ILE A 45 -11.16 9.81 0.53
CA ILE A 45 -12.40 9.04 0.43
C ILE A 45 -12.20 7.66 1.08
N PRO A 46 -12.75 7.39 2.27
CA PRO A 46 -12.63 6.11 2.96
C PRO A 46 -13.60 5.08 2.39
N HIS A 47 -13.52 4.84 1.07
CA HIS A 47 -14.41 3.95 0.36
C HIS A 47 -13.74 3.47 -0.93
N ILE A 48 -13.46 2.16 -1.00
CA ILE A 48 -12.97 1.48 -2.21
C ILE A 48 -13.79 0.22 -2.42
N ASP A 49 -14.39 0.08 -3.63
CA ASP A 49 -15.29 -1.01 -4.00
C ASP A 49 -16.66 -0.94 -3.25
N SER A 50 -17.49 -1.97 -3.36
CA SER A 50 -18.85 -2.02 -2.81
C SER A 50 -18.86 -2.34 -1.32
N PHE A 51 -19.83 -1.80 -0.59
CA PHE A 51 -20.08 -2.19 0.79
C PHE A 51 -20.69 -3.60 0.89
N MET A 52 -20.26 -4.31 1.91
CA MET A 52 -20.80 -5.59 2.34
C MET A 52 -21.76 -5.40 3.53
N GLU A 53 -22.57 -6.40 3.84
CA GLU A 53 -23.56 -6.33 4.93
C GLU A 53 -22.95 -6.06 6.31
N ASN A 54 -21.70 -6.47 6.52
CA ASN A 54 -20.96 -6.28 7.77
C ASN A 54 -20.31 -4.89 7.91
N GLY A 55 -20.56 -3.98 6.96
CA GLY A 55 -20.02 -2.61 6.97
C GLY A 55 -18.61 -2.45 6.38
N PHE A 56 -17.90 -3.54 6.09
CA PHE A 56 -16.65 -3.48 5.34
C PHE A 56 -16.89 -3.29 3.85
N THR A 57 -15.89 -2.75 3.14
CA THR A 57 -15.91 -2.80 1.67
C THR A 57 -15.30 -4.12 1.18
N LYS A 58 -15.63 -4.50 -0.05
CA LYS A 58 -15.09 -5.70 -0.68
C LYS A 58 -13.55 -5.65 -0.78
N GLU A 59 -12.97 -4.48 -0.99
CA GLU A 59 -11.50 -4.31 -0.99
C GLU A 59 -10.90 -4.59 0.39
N GLU A 60 -11.53 -4.10 1.47
CA GLU A 60 -11.10 -4.40 2.85
C GLU A 60 -11.23 -5.89 3.18
N TRP A 61 -12.31 -6.52 2.74
CA TRP A 61 -12.49 -7.96 2.88
C TRP A 61 -11.40 -8.74 2.12
N LYS A 62 -11.06 -8.33 0.90
CA LYS A 62 -9.97 -8.93 0.13
C LYS A 62 -8.65 -8.86 0.88
N MET A 63 -8.30 -7.73 1.49
CA MET A 63 -7.10 -7.61 2.31
C MET A 63 -7.05 -8.68 3.40
N MET A 64 -8.15 -8.86 4.13
CA MET A 64 -8.26 -9.85 5.20
C MET A 64 -8.19 -11.30 4.66
N ALA A 65 -8.89 -11.59 3.57
CA ALA A 65 -8.97 -12.93 3.01
C ALA A 65 -7.67 -13.36 2.30
N GLU A 66 -7.09 -12.46 1.51
CA GLU A 66 -5.89 -12.74 0.73
C GLU A 66 -4.65 -12.83 1.61
N THR A 67 -4.53 -12.03 2.66
CA THR A 67 -3.45 -12.16 3.65
C THR A 67 -3.43 -13.54 4.27
N LYS A 68 -4.59 -14.04 4.70
CA LYS A 68 -4.73 -15.40 5.25
C LYS A 68 -4.42 -16.49 4.23
N LYS A 69 -4.81 -16.28 2.99
CA LYS A 69 -4.58 -17.26 1.91
C LYS A 69 -3.13 -17.32 1.46
N ILE A 70 -2.45 -16.18 1.41
CA ILE A 70 -1.11 -16.06 0.80
C ILE A 70 -0.01 -16.26 1.85
N LEU A 71 -0.20 -15.72 3.05
CA LEU A 71 0.79 -15.77 4.13
C LEU A 71 0.46 -16.88 5.13
N ASP A 72 -0.45 -16.63 6.05
CA ASP A 72 -0.83 -17.58 7.08
C ASP A 72 -2.28 -17.38 7.51
N PRO A 73 -3.11 -18.46 7.59
CA PRO A 73 -4.51 -18.35 7.99
C PRO A 73 -4.73 -17.92 9.45
N SER A 74 -3.71 -17.98 10.31
CA SER A 74 -3.76 -17.50 11.69
C SER A 74 -3.66 -15.99 11.82
N ILE A 75 -3.15 -15.28 10.80
CA ILE A 75 -2.96 -13.83 10.85
C ILE A 75 -4.31 -13.13 11.03
N LYS A 76 -4.40 -12.34 12.09
CA LYS A 76 -5.53 -11.45 12.35
C LYS A 76 -5.25 -10.11 11.72
N LEU A 77 -6.13 -9.66 10.82
CA LEU A 77 -5.95 -8.41 10.10
C LEU A 77 -7.27 -7.66 9.99
N VAL A 78 -7.21 -6.36 10.16
CA VAL A 78 -8.26 -5.43 9.79
C VAL A 78 -7.67 -4.30 8.95
N ALA A 79 -8.37 -3.88 7.93
CA ALA A 79 -7.93 -2.79 7.06
C ALA A 79 -9.04 -1.77 6.87
N THR A 80 -8.65 -0.50 6.71
CA THR A 80 -9.51 0.55 6.18
C THR A 80 -8.89 1.05 4.89
N CYS A 81 -9.59 0.86 3.78
CA CYS A 81 -9.12 1.25 2.47
C CYS A 81 -9.57 2.66 2.13
N VAL A 82 -8.61 3.52 1.79
CA VAL A 82 -8.84 4.95 1.59
C VAL A 82 -8.22 5.39 0.27
N ARG A 83 -8.98 6.12 -0.55
CA ARG A 83 -8.44 6.83 -1.71
C ARG A 83 -7.87 8.17 -1.29
N VAL A 84 -6.68 8.46 -1.80
CA VAL A 84 -5.98 9.73 -1.60
C VAL A 84 -5.66 10.35 -2.98
N PRO A 85 -5.55 11.67 -3.11
CA PRO A 85 -5.34 12.35 -4.39
C PRO A 85 -3.88 12.24 -4.86
N VAL A 86 -3.44 11.01 -5.11
CA VAL A 86 -2.09 10.65 -5.58
C VAL A 86 -2.23 9.89 -6.88
N MET A 87 -1.47 10.28 -7.92
CA MET A 87 -1.58 9.71 -9.26
C MET A 87 -1.06 8.26 -9.32
N VAL A 88 0.04 7.97 -8.65
CA VAL A 88 0.74 6.67 -8.68
C VAL A 88 1.13 6.24 -7.27
N GLY A 89 1.08 4.94 -7.01
CA GLY A 89 1.61 4.33 -5.81
C GLY A 89 0.56 3.96 -4.76
N HIS A 90 0.83 2.90 -4.02
CA HIS A 90 0.14 2.56 -2.78
C HIS A 90 0.95 3.03 -1.59
N ALA A 91 0.28 3.43 -0.52
CA ALA A 91 0.89 3.79 0.73
C ALA A 91 0.11 3.17 1.89
N GLU A 92 0.81 2.58 2.83
CA GLU A 92 0.23 1.82 3.93
C GLU A 92 0.89 2.22 5.25
N ALA A 93 0.07 2.63 6.22
CA ALA A 93 0.50 2.71 7.61
C ALA A 93 0.11 1.38 8.27
N ILE A 94 1.11 0.63 8.72
CA ILE A 94 0.94 -0.74 9.20
C ILE A 94 1.34 -0.81 10.67
N ASN A 95 0.43 -1.33 11.50
CA ASN A 95 0.72 -1.73 12.86
C ASN A 95 0.76 -3.26 12.90
N ILE A 96 1.80 -3.81 13.46
CA ILE A 96 2.04 -5.26 13.54
C ILE A 96 2.26 -5.62 14.99
N GLU A 97 1.54 -6.61 15.48
CA GLU A 97 1.78 -7.25 16.77
C GLU A 97 2.34 -8.66 16.54
N PHE A 98 3.49 -8.96 17.10
CA PHE A 98 4.17 -10.23 16.96
C PHE A 98 3.87 -11.16 18.15
N GLU A 99 3.87 -12.46 17.93
CA GLU A 99 3.72 -13.47 18.99
C GLU A 99 4.96 -13.57 19.89
N THR A 100 6.11 -13.15 19.37
CA THR A 100 7.39 -13.17 20.09
C THR A 100 8.00 -11.78 20.10
N PRO A 101 8.82 -11.45 21.11
CA PRO A 101 9.53 -10.19 21.14
C PRO A 101 10.37 -9.98 19.87
N LEU A 102 10.16 -8.81 19.25
CA LEU A 102 10.91 -8.35 18.08
C LEU A 102 10.95 -6.82 18.17
N ASP A 103 12.14 -6.27 18.20
CA ASP A 103 12.30 -4.83 18.29
C ASP A 103 12.39 -4.14 16.91
N GLU A 104 12.47 -2.83 16.91
CA GLU A 104 12.49 -2.06 15.66
C GLU A 104 13.79 -2.25 14.86
N ASP A 105 14.91 -2.60 15.52
CA ASP A 105 16.20 -2.82 14.85
C ASP A 105 16.23 -4.21 14.22
N ASP A 106 15.69 -5.22 14.89
CA ASP A 106 15.46 -6.56 14.31
C ASP A 106 14.60 -6.47 13.05
N VAL A 107 13.51 -5.70 13.10
CA VAL A 107 12.63 -5.50 11.93
C VAL A 107 13.37 -4.80 10.79
N ARG A 108 14.20 -3.79 11.08
CA ARG A 108 15.02 -3.13 10.06
C ARG A 108 16.00 -4.09 9.39
N GLU A 109 16.66 -4.95 10.18
CA GLU A 109 17.63 -5.91 9.68
C GLU A 109 16.95 -6.95 8.79
N ILE A 110 15.86 -7.57 9.25
CA ILE A 110 15.05 -8.52 8.47
C ILE A 110 14.57 -7.91 7.14
N LEU A 111 14.10 -6.67 7.18
CA LEU A 111 13.57 -6.01 5.97
C LEU A 111 14.68 -5.61 4.99
N ARG A 112 15.89 -5.30 5.46
CA ARG A 112 17.05 -5.01 4.58
C ARG A 112 17.51 -6.24 3.81
N ASP A 113 17.36 -7.41 4.40
CA ASP A 113 17.72 -8.70 3.78
C ASP A 113 16.61 -9.26 2.88
N ALA A 114 15.43 -8.64 2.88
CA ALA A 114 14.28 -9.11 2.11
C ALA A 114 14.37 -8.71 0.62
N ASP A 115 14.23 -9.68 -0.27
CA ASP A 115 14.23 -9.48 -1.71
C ASP A 115 13.16 -8.47 -2.17
N GLY A 116 13.58 -7.42 -2.87
CA GLY A 116 12.67 -6.42 -3.44
C GLY A 116 12.11 -5.42 -2.42
N VAL A 117 12.69 -5.36 -1.24
CA VAL A 117 12.40 -4.37 -0.20
C VAL A 117 13.63 -3.45 -0.03
N GLU A 118 13.38 -2.16 0.12
CA GLU A 118 14.40 -1.18 0.51
C GLU A 118 13.95 -0.40 1.75
N VAL A 119 14.84 -0.33 2.75
CA VAL A 119 14.59 0.40 3.99
C VAL A 119 15.20 1.79 3.91
N ILE A 120 14.34 2.81 3.80
CA ILE A 120 14.71 4.23 3.85
C ILE A 120 14.10 4.81 5.14
N ASP A 121 14.79 4.67 6.23
CA ASP A 121 14.28 4.99 7.57
C ASP A 121 15.27 5.86 8.35
N LYS A 122 15.35 7.14 7.99
CA LYS A 122 16.16 8.13 8.71
C LYS A 122 15.25 8.96 9.61
N ARG A 123 15.68 9.20 10.85
CA ARG A 123 14.94 10.02 11.83
C ARG A 123 15.27 11.51 11.65
N GLU A 124 15.03 12.01 10.44
CA GLU A 124 15.25 13.39 10.03
C GLU A 124 14.13 13.85 9.07
N ASP A 125 14.03 15.14 8.81
CA ASP A 125 13.06 15.70 7.88
C ASP A 125 13.28 15.14 6.46
N GLY A 126 12.22 14.56 5.88
CA GLY A 126 12.31 13.93 4.57
C GLY A 126 13.02 12.56 4.55
N GLY A 127 13.40 11.99 5.69
CA GLY A 127 14.11 10.71 5.81
C GLY A 127 13.23 9.47 5.57
N TYR A 128 12.20 9.57 4.74
CA TYR A 128 11.22 8.52 4.41
C TYR A 128 10.78 8.63 2.95
N MET A 129 10.22 7.56 2.42
CA MET A 129 9.70 7.52 1.05
C MET A 129 8.20 7.83 1.01
N THR A 130 7.78 8.53 -0.05
CA THR A 130 6.38 8.83 -0.34
C THR A 130 5.95 8.22 -1.68
N PRO A 131 4.63 8.13 -1.97
CA PRO A 131 4.17 7.62 -3.27
C PRO A 131 4.75 8.37 -4.47
N LYS A 132 5.05 9.68 -4.35
CA LYS A 132 5.61 10.47 -5.43
C LYS A 132 7.02 9.99 -5.81
N GLU A 133 7.85 9.66 -4.82
CA GLU A 133 9.22 9.21 -5.04
C GLU A 133 9.30 7.75 -5.47
N SER A 134 8.37 6.91 -4.98
CA SER A 134 8.32 5.50 -5.37
C SER A 134 7.74 5.25 -6.76
N ALA A 135 7.12 6.27 -7.38
CA ALA A 135 6.55 6.15 -8.72
C ALA A 135 7.65 5.90 -9.77
N GLY A 136 7.55 4.79 -10.51
CA GLY A 136 8.55 4.37 -11.50
C GLY A 136 9.66 3.48 -10.93
N GLU A 137 9.70 3.26 -9.62
CA GLU A 137 10.70 2.41 -8.97
C GLU A 137 10.20 0.96 -8.83
N PHE A 138 11.13 0.02 -8.63
CA PHE A 138 10.81 -1.40 -8.49
C PHE A 138 10.60 -1.87 -7.05
N PRO A 139 11.38 -1.37 -6.05
CA PRO A 139 11.27 -1.83 -4.69
C PRO A 139 9.96 -1.46 -4.00
N VAL A 140 9.67 -2.23 -2.96
CA VAL A 140 8.77 -1.81 -1.89
C VAL A 140 9.63 -1.06 -0.86
N TYR A 141 9.33 0.20 -0.63
CA TYR A 141 10.05 1.02 0.33
C TYR A 141 9.40 0.95 1.70
N VAL A 142 10.20 0.71 2.72
CA VAL A 142 9.75 0.73 4.11
C VAL A 142 10.46 1.84 4.86
N SER A 143 9.69 2.60 5.62
CA SER A 143 10.14 3.77 6.36
C SER A 143 9.41 3.87 7.70
N ARG A 144 9.84 4.76 8.57
CA ARG A 144 9.14 5.09 9.80
C ARG A 144 8.93 3.87 10.72
N ILE A 145 9.92 2.98 10.76
CA ILE A 145 9.92 1.81 11.64
C ILE A 145 10.14 2.26 13.08
N ARG A 146 9.22 1.92 13.96
CA ARG A 146 9.23 2.30 15.37
C ARG A 146 8.39 1.35 16.21
N THR A 147 8.72 1.22 17.47
CA THR A 147 7.92 0.46 18.45
C THR A 147 6.50 1.03 18.57
N ASP A 148 5.51 0.16 18.65
CA ASP A 148 4.14 0.51 19.04
C ASP A 148 4.02 0.40 20.57
N PRO A 149 3.87 1.52 21.30
CA PRO A 149 3.81 1.49 22.77
C PRO A 149 2.46 0.98 23.31
N THR A 150 1.51 0.64 22.44
CA THR A 150 0.15 0.23 22.85
C THR A 150 -0.02 -1.28 23.00
N VAL A 151 0.94 -2.06 22.50
CA VAL A 151 0.97 -3.53 22.59
C VAL A 151 2.39 -4.01 22.93
N GLU A 152 2.49 -5.22 23.50
CA GLU A 152 3.74 -5.73 24.06
C GLU A 152 4.84 -5.93 23.00
N ASN A 153 4.50 -6.53 21.87
CA ASN A 153 5.45 -6.86 20.79
C ASN A 153 5.04 -6.16 19.50
N GLY A 154 4.81 -4.84 19.57
CA GLY A 154 4.26 -4.06 18.47
C GLY A 154 5.30 -3.24 17.74
N VAL A 155 5.18 -3.22 16.41
CA VAL A 155 5.94 -2.33 15.52
C VAL A 155 5.01 -1.62 14.57
N VAL A 156 5.27 -0.35 14.35
CA VAL A 156 4.58 0.48 13.37
C VAL A 156 5.54 0.87 12.27
N LEU A 157 5.11 0.76 11.03
CA LEU A 157 5.90 1.14 9.87
C LEU A 157 5.06 1.82 8.79
N TRP A 158 5.75 2.47 7.87
CA TRP A 158 5.19 3.05 6.66
C TRP A 158 5.76 2.33 5.45
N CYS A 159 4.88 1.88 4.56
CA CYS A 159 5.22 1.13 3.37
C CYS A 159 4.68 1.85 2.13
N VAL A 160 5.48 1.98 1.08
CA VAL A 160 5.06 2.54 -0.21
C VAL A 160 5.66 1.76 -1.37
N ALA A 161 4.91 1.67 -2.47
CA ALA A 161 5.38 1.05 -3.69
C ALA A 161 4.63 1.60 -4.91
N ASP A 162 5.26 1.52 -6.08
CA ASP A 162 4.56 1.73 -7.36
C ASP A 162 3.65 0.54 -7.63
N ASN A 163 2.35 0.75 -7.55
CA ASN A 163 1.34 -0.30 -7.71
C ASN A 163 1.12 -0.77 -9.15
N LEU A 164 1.64 -0.05 -10.14
CA LEU A 164 1.66 -0.51 -11.53
C LEU A 164 2.77 -1.54 -11.75
N ARG A 165 3.80 -1.51 -10.93
CA ARG A 165 4.94 -2.43 -10.97
C ARG A 165 4.80 -3.52 -9.92
N LYS A 166 5.00 -3.19 -8.66
CA LYS A 166 4.86 -4.11 -7.52
C LYS A 166 3.37 -4.31 -7.18
N GLY A 167 2.91 -5.55 -7.26
CA GLY A 167 1.49 -5.90 -7.17
C GLY A 167 0.79 -6.04 -8.52
N ALA A 168 1.49 -5.75 -9.65
CA ALA A 168 0.98 -5.89 -11.01
C ALA A 168 2.02 -6.55 -11.94
N ALA A 169 2.47 -5.86 -12.98
CA ALA A 169 3.32 -6.44 -14.03
C ALA A 169 4.66 -6.99 -13.49
N LEU A 170 5.34 -6.25 -12.62
CA LEU A 170 6.62 -6.68 -12.05
C LEU A 170 6.48 -7.95 -11.22
N ASN A 171 5.42 -8.07 -10.43
CA ASN A 171 5.18 -9.28 -9.64
C ASN A 171 5.02 -10.52 -10.51
N ALA A 172 4.32 -10.42 -11.63
CA ALA A 172 4.17 -11.55 -12.56
C ALA A 172 5.52 -12.00 -13.11
N VAL A 173 6.39 -11.07 -13.48
CA VAL A 173 7.75 -11.36 -13.95
C VAL A 173 8.59 -12.01 -12.85
N GLN A 174 8.62 -11.43 -11.66
CA GLN A 174 9.37 -11.94 -10.51
C GLN A 174 8.93 -13.35 -10.09
N ILE A 175 7.63 -13.62 -10.12
CA ILE A 175 7.09 -14.97 -9.87
C ILE A 175 7.56 -15.95 -10.94
N ALA A 176 7.51 -15.56 -12.22
CA ALA A 176 7.97 -16.41 -13.32
C ALA A 176 9.48 -16.70 -13.22
N GLU A 177 10.30 -15.71 -12.89
CA GLU A 177 11.74 -15.89 -12.64
C GLU A 177 12.02 -16.82 -11.47
N LEU A 178 11.30 -16.65 -10.36
CA LEU A 178 11.44 -17.51 -9.18
C LEU A 178 11.07 -18.98 -9.50
N LEU A 179 9.97 -19.17 -10.20
CA LEU A 179 9.56 -20.51 -10.67
C LEU A 179 10.61 -21.12 -11.63
N GLY A 180 11.14 -20.32 -12.56
CA GLY A 180 12.20 -20.74 -13.46
C GLY A 180 13.44 -21.23 -12.72
N ARG A 181 13.93 -20.44 -11.77
CA ARG A 181 15.10 -20.78 -10.95
C ARG A 181 14.89 -22.02 -10.07
N ARG A 182 13.72 -22.14 -9.43
CA ARG A 182 13.45 -23.21 -8.46
C ARG A 182 13.00 -24.53 -9.07
N HIS A 183 12.34 -24.50 -10.22
CA HIS A 183 11.65 -25.66 -10.77
C HIS A 183 12.08 -26.06 -12.19
N LEU A 184 12.56 -25.10 -13.03
CA LEU A 184 12.90 -25.39 -14.43
C LEU A 184 14.41 -25.57 -14.69
N GLN A 185 15.30 -25.08 -13.82
CA GLN A 185 16.76 -25.25 -13.95
C GLN A 185 17.29 -26.56 -13.33
N LYS A 186 16.43 -27.49 -12.98
CA LYS A 186 16.79 -28.83 -12.46
C LYS A 186 16.65 -29.92 -13.53
N ALA A 187 16.68 -29.52 -14.81
CA ALA A 187 16.71 -30.49 -15.91
C ALA A 187 18.08 -30.47 -16.61
#